data_852128418ca9ab2b8f2dc4eadc67f847
#
_entry.id   852128418ca9ab2b8f2dc4eadc67f847
#
_cell.length_a   1.000
_cell.length_b   1.000
_cell.length_c   1.000
_cell.angle_alpha   90.00
_cell.angle_beta   90.00
_cell.angle_gamma   90.00
#
_symmetry.space_group_name_H-M   'P 1'
#
loop_
_entity.id
_entity.type
_entity.pdbx_description
1 polymer ?
#
loop_
_entity_poly.entity_id
_entity_poly.type
_entity_poly.pdbx_seq_one_letter_code
_entity_poly.pdbx_strand_id
1 'polypeptide(L)' 'MKVRNVLRLLRDDGWYLAVTEGSHRQFKHPTKKGRVTVPGKPNDDLPHGTLNSILKQAGLKP' A
#
# COMPACT_ATOMS: atom_id res chain seq x y z
N MET A 1 4.03 10.67 5.09
CA MET A 1 3.23 10.58 3.83
C MET A 1 1.82 10.13 4.18
N LYS A 2 0.85 10.75 3.58
CA LYS A 2 -0.55 10.37 3.83
C LYS A 2 -0.90 9.05 3.11
N VAL A 3 -1.82 8.29 3.72
CA VAL A 3 -2.30 7.03 3.15
C VAL A 3 -2.73 7.19 1.69
N ARG A 4 -3.49 8.24 1.37
CA ARG A 4 -3.98 8.46 0.01
C ARG A 4 -2.84 8.58 -1.01
N ASN A 5 -1.70 9.13 -0.61
CA ASN A 5 -0.54 9.26 -1.50
C ASN A 5 0.11 7.92 -1.75
N VAL A 6 0.17 7.08 -0.72
CA VAL A 6 0.68 5.70 -0.87
C VAL A 6 -0.24 4.88 -1.76
N LEU A 7 -1.56 5.03 -1.60
CA LEU A 7 -2.53 4.34 -2.46
C LEU A 7 -2.32 4.72 -3.93
N ARG A 8 -2.03 6.00 -4.20
CA ARG A 8 -1.74 6.47 -5.55
C ARG A 8 -0.47 5.83 -6.10
N LEU A 9 0.60 5.80 -5.30
CA LEU A 9 1.86 5.17 -5.71
C LEU A 9 1.65 3.70 -6.07
N LEU A 10 0.91 2.97 -5.26
CA LEU A 10 0.61 1.56 -5.51
C LEU A 10 -0.18 1.40 -6.80
N ARG A 11 -1.21 2.21 -7.00
CA ARG A 11 -2.03 2.15 -8.21
C ARG A 11 -1.19 2.42 -9.45
N ASP A 12 -0.34 3.45 -9.40
CA ASP A 12 0.51 3.82 -10.53
C ASP A 12 1.50 2.70 -10.89
N ASP A 13 1.88 1.88 -9.91
CA ASP A 13 2.76 0.72 -10.13
C ASP A 13 2.01 -0.54 -10.56
N GLY A 14 0.69 -0.48 -10.66
CA GLY A 14 -0.12 -1.59 -11.12
C GLY A 14 -0.80 -2.41 -10.03
N TRP A 15 -0.67 -2.02 -8.76
CA TRP A 15 -1.37 -2.69 -7.66
C TRP A 15 -2.86 -2.35 -7.69
N TYR A 16 -3.70 -3.34 -7.40
CA TYR A 16 -5.14 -3.16 -7.35
C TYR A 16 -5.71 -3.65 -6.02
N LEU A 17 -6.78 -3.03 -5.59
CA LEU A 17 -7.44 -3.38 -4.34
C LEU A 17 -8.12 -4.74 -4.48
N ALA A 18 -7.72 -5.69 -3.64
CA ALA A 18 -8.28 -7.04 -3.65
C ALA A 18 -9.29 -7.23 -2.51
N VAL A 19 -8.96 -6.77 -1.30
CA VAL A 19 -9.81 -6.96 -0.11
C VAL A 19 -9.74 -5.71 0.75
N THR A 20 -10.87 -5.33 1.33
CA THR A 20 -10.93 -4.27 2.35
C THR A 20 -11.54 -4.87 3.61
N GLU A 21 -10.84 -4.73 4.74
CA GLU A 21 -11.34 -5.13 6.06
C GLU A 21 -11.19 -3.93 7.00
N GLY A 22 -12.32 -3.29 7.33
CA GLY A 22 -12.28 -2.07 8.10
C GLY A 22 -11.45 -1.00 7.39
N SER A 23 -10.40 -0.51 8.05
CA SER A 23 -9.47 0.45 7.45
C SER A 23 -8.27 -0.19 6.79
N HIS A 24 -8.16 -1.54 6.80
CA HIS A 24 -7.07 -2.25 6.16
C HIS A 24 -7.42 -2.60 4.73
N ARG A 25 -6.58 -2.18 3.79
CA ARG A 25 -6.74 -2.46 2.37
C ARG A 25 -5.62 -3.38 1.91
N GLN A 26 -5.97 -4.50 1.29
CA GLN A 26 -4.99 -5.45 0.74
C GLN A 26 -4.96 -5.32 -0.76
N PHE A 27 -3.76 -5.17 -1.30
CA PHE A 27 -3.52 -5.00 -2.73
C PHE A 27 -2.79 -6.21 -3.30
N LYS A 28 -3.09 -6.50 -4.56
CA LYS A 28 -2.40 -7.50 -5.37
C LYS A 28 -1.89 -6.87 -6.66
N HIS A 29 -0.97 -7.57 -7.31
CA HIS A 29 -0.36 -7.11 -8.54
C HIS A 29 -0.41 -8.21 -9.59
N PRO A 30 -0.64 -7.88 -10.89
CA PRO A 30 -0.73 -8.90 -11.95
C PRO A 30 0.58 -9.69 -12.15
N THR A 31 1.74 -9.07 -11.91
CA THR A 31 3.03 -9.69 -12.17
C THR A 31 3.93 -9.79 -10.95
N LYS A 32 3.72 -8.95 -9.93
CA LYS A 32 4.51 -9.01 -8.70
C LYS A 32 3.84 -9.95 -7.70
N LYS A 33 4.66 -10.73 -6.98
CA LYS A 33 4.15 -11.69 -5.98
C LYS A 33 3.82 -11.00 -4.67
N GLY A 34 2.99 -11.67 -3.87
CA GLY A 34 2.66 -11.23 -2.53
C GLY A 34 1.53 -10.23 -2.47
N ARG A 35 1.30 -9.73 -1.27
CA ARG A 35 0.25 -8.76 -1.00
C ARG A 35 0.86 -7.56 -0.29
N VAL A 36 0.27 -6.40 -0.51
CA VAL A 36 0.61 -5.19 0.21
C VAL A 36 -0.60 -4.77 1.02
N THR A 37 -0.42 -4.61 2.33
CA THR A 37 -1.49 -4.17 3.22
C THR A 37 -1.24 -2.73 3.64
N VAL A 38 -2.22 -1.87 3.42
CA VAL A 38 -2.15 -0.46 3.81
C VAL A 38 -3.18 -0.20 4.90
N PRO A 39 -2.76 0.12 6.13
CA PRO A 39 -3.67 0.46 7.21
C PRO A 39 -4.07 1.93 7.16
N GLY A 40 -5.13 2.27 7.88
CA GLY A 40 -5.52 3.65 8.13
C GLY A 40 -6.46 4.23 7.08
N LYS A 41 -6.94 5.43 7.42
CA LYS A 41 -7.85 6.18 6.56
C LYS A 41 -7.06 7.04 5.57
N PRO A 42 -7.66 7.46 4.44
CA PRO A 42 -6.92 8.21 3.41
C PRO A 42 -6.21 9.47 3.90
N ASN A 43 -6.75 10.15 4.90
CA ASN A 43 -6.15 11.38 5.44
C ASN A 43 -5.14 11.14 6.55
N ASP A 44 -4.99 9.90 7.01
CA ASP A 44 -4.03 9.57 8.07
C ASP A 44 -2.61 9.62 7.52
N ASP A 45 -1.68 10.01 8.40
CA ASP A 45 -0.27 9.91 8.09
C ASP A 45 0.25 8.54 8.50
N LEU A 46 1.00 7.90 7.60
CA LEU A 46 1.63 6.62 7.93
C LEU A 46 2.91 6.86 8.73
N PRO A 47 3.10 6.10 9.82
CA PRO A 47 4.40 6.09 10.49
C PRO A 47 5.49 5.71 9.51
N HIS A 48 6.68 6.27 9.70
CA HIS A 48 7.79 6.08 8.77
C HIS A 48 8.16 4.61 8.57
N GLY A 49 8.18 3.83 9.66
CA GLY A 49 8.48 2.40 9.58
C GLY A 49 7.43 1.62 8.78
N THR A 50 6.16 1.95 8.98
CA THR A 50 5.06 1.34 8.23
C THR A 50 5.15 1.68 6.75
N LEU A 51 5.42 2.94 6.44
CA LEU A 51 5.60 3.38 5.05
C LEU A 51 6.74 2.61 4.37
N ASN A 52 7.89 2.50 5.03
CA ASN A 52 9.03 1.76 4.49
C ASN A 52 8.68 0.30 4.23
N SER A 53 7.98 -0.34 5.17
CA SER A 53 7.55 -1.73 5.02
C SER A 53 6.65 -1.91 3.80
N ILE A 54 5.68 -1.01 3.62
CA ILE A 54 4.78 -1.05 2.47
C ILE A 54 5.55 -0.91 1.17
N LEU A 55 6.44 0.06 1.08
CA LEU A 55 7.22 0.31 -0.13
C LEU A 55 8.14 -0.87 -0.46
N LYS A 56 8.73 -1.51 0.55
CA LYS A 56 9.54 -2.71 0.34
C LYS A 56 8.70 -3.86 -0.17
N GLN A 57 7.54 -4.11 0.43
CA GLN A 57 6.64 -5.17 -0.03
C GLN A 57 6.19 -4.95 -1.46
N ALA A 58 5.99 -3.70 -1.84
CA ALA A 58 5.56 -3.35 -3.19
C ALA A 58 6.70 -3.33 -4.21
N GLY A 59 7.94 -3.53 -3.78
CA GLY A 59 9.09 -3.46 -4.68
C GLY A 59 9.42 -2.04 -5.13
N LEU A 60 8.94 -1.03 -4.43
CA LEU A 60 9.18 0.39 -4.74
C LEU A 60 10.36 0.95 -3.96
N LYS A 61 10.93 0.16 -3.07
CA LYS A 61 12.09 0.52 -2.28
C LYS A 61 12.94 -0.73 -2.03
N PRO A 62 14.27 -0.62 -2.15
CA PRO A 62 15.18 -1.74 -1.85
C PRO A 62 15.10 -2.23 -0.41
#